data_a8a9c4f04a6162569aa1baa127af2a1a
#
_entry.id   a8a9c4f04a6162569aa1baa127af2a1a
#
_cell.length_a   1.000
_cell.length_b   1.000
_cell.length_c   1.000
_cell.angle_alpha   90.00
_cell.angle_beta   90.00
_cell.angle_gamma   90.00
#
_symmetry.space_group_name_H-M   'P 1'
#
loop_
_entity.id
_entity.type
_entity.pdbx_description
1 polymer ?
#
loop_
_entity_poly.entity_id
_entity_poly.type
_entity_poly.pdbx_seq_one_letter_code
_entity_poly.pdbx_strand_id
1 'polypeptide(L)'
;MSARMKFICDTERCIDCNGCVTACKNENETPWGVNRRRVVTINDGVPGEQSISVACMHCTDAPCLAVCPTNCIYHTADGIVLHNKDQCIGCGYCSYACPFGAPQFPETGLFAHRGKMDKCTFCAGGPEPDTSEAEFKKYGRNRIAEGKLPACAEQCATKALLAGDAAQIGEIYRERVDTRGYGAELWGWEIAYNRGKK
;
A
#
# COMPACT_ATOMS: atom_id res chain seq x y z
N MET A 1 -12.56 -19.48 1.94
CA MET A 1 -11.60 -18.80 1.06
C MET A 1 -10.67 -18.01 1.97
N SER A 2 -9.35 -18.10 1.80
CA SER A 2 -8.43 -17.29 2.61
C SER A 2 -8.67 -15.81 2.30
N ALA A 3 -8.71 -14.97 3.33
CA ALA A 3 -8.81 -13.53 3.21
C ALA A 3 -7.67 -13.01 2.31
N ARG A 4 -7.97 -12.04 1.45
CA ARG A 4 -6.99 -11.39 0.57
C ARG A 4 -6.84 -9.94 0.96
N MET A 5 -5.79 -9.63 1.69
CA MET A 5 -5.55 -8.27 2.17
C MET A 5 -5.15 -7.32 1.05
N LYS A 6 -5.94 -6.26 0.86
CA LYS A 6 -5.74 -5.24 -0.19
C LYS A 6 -6.00 -3.83 0.33
N PHE A 7 -5.54 -2.85 -0.46
CA PHE A 7 -5.93 -1.45 -0.32
C PHE A 7 -6.82 -1.03 -1.50
N ILE A 8 -7.80 -0.17 -1.22
CA ILE A 8 -8.53 0.61 -2.22
C ILE A 8 -8.43 2.08 -1.81
N CYS A 9 -8.09 2.95 -2.75
CA CYS A 9 -8.16 4.39 -2.56
C CYS A 9 -9.35 4.95 -3.33
N ASP A 10 -10.29 5.52 -2.60
CA ASP A 10 -11.43 6.25 -3.13
C ASP A 10 -10.95 7.67 -3.48
N THR A 11 -10.65 7.92 -4.75
CA THR A 11 -10.04 9.17 -5.20
C THR A 11 -10.96 10.38 -4.99
N GLU A 12 -12.27 10.19 -5.02
CA GLU A 12 -13.21 11.28 -4.80
C GLU A 12 -13.32 11.72 -3.33
N ARG A 13 -12.85 10.89 -2.42
CA ARG A 13 -12.74 11.21 -1.01
C ARG A 13 -11.35 11.66 -0.60
N CYS A 14 -10.34 11.45 -1.46
CA CYS A 14 -8.97 11.84 -1.16
C CYS A 14 -8.80 13.35 -1.34
N ILE A 15 -8.39 14.03 -0.28
CA ILE A 15 -8.19 15.49 -0.25
C ILE A 15 -6.71 15.88 -0.23
N ASP A 16 -5.82 14.99 -0.61
CA ASP A 16 -4.36 15.18 -0.63
C ASP A 16 -3.74 15.67 0.70
N CYS A 17 -4.33 15.35 1.82
CA CYS A 17 -3.87 15.83 3.12
C CYS A 17 -2.56 15.18 3.62
N ASN A 18 -2.04 14.17 2.95
CA ASN A 18 -0.86 13.40 3.32
C ASN A 18 -0.90 12.74 4.73
N GLY A 19 -2.05 12.74 5.40
CA GLY A 19 -2.23 12.12 6.71
C GLY A 19 -1.87 10.63 6.74
N CYS A 20 -2.18 9.90 5.64
CA CYS A 20 -1.82 8.49 5.50
C CYS A 20 -0.29 8.27 5.36
N VAL A 21 0.43 9.23 4.78
CA VAL A 21 1.91 9.21 4.66
C VAL A 21 2.54 9.40 6.03
N THR A 22 2.11 10.43 6.76
CA THR A 22 2.59 10.73 8.11
C THR A 22 2.29 9.58 9.08
N ALA A 23 1.05 9.05 9.05
CA ALA A 23 0.68 7.90 9.86
C ALA A 23 1.57 6.68 9.60
N CYS A 24 1.86 6.39 8.33
CA CYS A 24 2.75 5.28 7.95
C CYS A 24 4.18 5.50 8.45
N LYS A 25 4.71 6.72 8.34
CA LYS A 25 6.06 7.05 8.80
C LYS A 25 6.19 6.95 10.31
N ASN A 26 5.25 7.52 11.05
CA ASN A 26 5.27 7.53 12.51
C ASN A 26 5.08 6.12 13.10
N GLU A 27 4.14 5.36 12.58
CA GLU A 27 3.85 4.01 13.08
C GLU A 27 4.99 3.03 12.85
N ASN A 28 5.69 3.14 11.71
CA ASN A 28 6.72 2.18 11.32
C ASN A 28 8.15 2.73 11.44
N GLU A 29 8.33 3.94 11.92
CA GLU A 29 9.63 4.62 12.04
C GLU A 29 10.50 4.43 10.79
N THR A 30 9.89 4.64 9.60
CA THR A 30 10.56 4.37 8.34
C THR A 30 11.81 5.23 8.19
N PRO A 31 12.93 4.67 7.73
CA PRO A 31 14.19 5.39 7.62
C PRO A 31 14.07 6.58 6.66
N TRP A 32 15.00 7.52 6.78
CA TRP A 32 15.12 8.65 5.87
C TRP A 32 15.23 8.19 4.42
N GLY A 33 14.59 8.91 3.51
CA GLY A 33 14.54 8.56 2.08
C GLY A 33 13.49 7.49 1.70
N VAL A 34 12.93 6.75 2.67
CA VAL A 34 11.91 5.73 2.42
C VAL A 34 10.52 6.28 2.68
N ASN A 35 9.67 6.22 1.66
CA ASN A 35 8.26 6.54 1.73
C ASN A 35 7.44 5.31 1.34
N ARG A 36 7.08 4.46 2.32
CA ARG A 36 6.25 3.27 2.08
C ARG A 36 4.89 3.60 1.48
N ARG A 37 4.39 4.81 1.75
CA ARG A 37 3.14 5.36 1.19
C ARG A 37 3.39 6.79 0.72
N ARG A 38 2.72 7.18 -0.37
CA ARG A 38 2.76 8.53 -0.93
C ARG A 38 1.39 8.87 -1.52
N VAL A 39 1.09 10.13 -1.61
CA VAL A 39 -0.05 10.63 -2.38
C VAL A 39 0.48 11.16 -3.71
N VAL A 40 -0.23 10.84 -4.78
CA VAL A 40 0.09 11.27 -6.15
C VAL A 40 -1.14 11.98 -6.69
N THR A 41 -0.96 13.19 -7.20
CA THR A 41 -2.01 13.95 -7.86
C THR A 41 -1.95 13.73 -9.35
N ILE A 42 -3.07 13.39 -9.94
CA ILE A 42 -3.27 13.20 -11.37
C ILE A 42 -3.97 14.44 -11.90
N ASN A 43 -3.54 14.95 -13.04
CA ASN A 43 -4.06 16.17 -13.65
C ASN A 43 -3.91 17.42 -12.73
N ASP A 44 -2.77 17.54 -12.06
CA ASP A 44 -2.48 18.64 -11.13
C ASP A 44 -2.72 20.00 -11.79
N GLY A 45 -3.55 20.84 -11.16
CA GLY A 45 -3.89 22.17 -11.61
C GLY A 45 -4.82 22.27 -12.84
N VAL A 46 -5.37 21.16 -13.32
CA VAL A 46 -6.31 21.15 -14.46
C VAL A 46 -7.63 20.44 -14.13
N PRO A 47 -8.71 20.67 -14.90
CA PRO A 47 -9.98 19.98 -14.68
C PRO A 47 -9.82 18.45 -14.66
N GLY A 48 -10.43 17.80 -13.69
CA GLY A 48 -10.30 16.37 -13.45
C GLY A 48 -9.11 16.00 -12.54
N GLU A 49 -8.58 16.97 -11.79
CA GLU A 49 -7.59 16.72 -10.74
C GLU A 49 -8.13 15.71 -9.73
N GLN A 50 -7.34 14.70 -9.45
CA GLN A 50 -7.63 13.66 -8.48
C GLN A 50 -6.37 13.24 -7.75
N SER A 51 -6.49 12.98 -6.45
CA SER A 51 -5.39 12.48 -5.65
C SER A 51 -5.59 11.02 -5.27
N ILE A 52 -4.53 10.24 -5.37
CA ILE A 52 -4.52 8.81 -5.04
C ILE A 52 -3.41 8.47 -4.04
N SER A 53 -3.78 7.78 -2.99
CA SER A 53 -2.81 7.26 -2.02
C SER A 53 -2.25 5.92 -2.48
N VAL A 54 -0.95 5.89 -2.80
CA VAL A 54 -0.24 4.75 -3.39
C VAL A 54 0.76 4.15 -2.41
N ALA A 55 0.84 2.83 -2.38
CA ALA A 55 1.86 2.04 -1.66
C ALA A 55 2.13 0.74 -2.42
N CYS A 56 2.74 -0.26 -1.78
CA CYS A 56 2.77 -1.62 -2.32
C CYS A 56 1.34 -2.12 -2.53
N MET A 57 1.04 -2.63 -3.73
CA MET A 57 -0.29 -3.15 -4.08
C MET A 57 -0.51 -4.59 -3.60
N HIS A 58 0.51 -5.21 -2.98
CA HIS A 58 0.48 -6.62 -2.56
C HIS A 58 -0.09 -7.53 -3.66
N CYS A 59 0.54 -7.43 -4.86
CA CYS A 59 0.09 -8.10 -6.08
C CYS A 59 -0.07 -9.61 -5.88
N THR A 60 -1.06 -10.19 -6.54
CA THR A 60 -1.27 -11.64 -6.55
C THR A 60 -0.16 -12.35 -7.30
N ASP A 61 0.19 -11.80 -8.47
CA ASP A 61 1.35 -12.19 -9.26
C ASP A 61 2.38 -11.06 -9.12
N ALA A 62 3.29 -11.23 -8.16
CA ALA A 62 4.20 -10.18 -7.74
C ALA A 62 5.52 -10.23 -8.52
N PRO A 63 5.75 -9.33 -9.51
CA PRO A 63 6.98 -9.36 -10.32
C PRO A 63 8.23 -9.14 -9.46
N CYS A 64 8.14 -8.38 -8.37
CA CYS A 64 9.25 -8.19 -7.44
C CYS A 64 9.68 -9.48 -6.73
N LEU A 65 8.77 -10.44 -6.53
CA LEU A 65 9.07 -11.75 -5.97
C LEU A 65 9.78 -12.61 -7.02
N ALA A 66 9.28 -12.60 -8.27
CA ALA A 66 9.82 -13.42 -9.35
C ALA A 66 11.28 -13.08 -9.69
N VAL A 67 11.68 -11.81 -9.55
CA VAL A 67 13.05 -11.35 -9.88
C VAL A 67 14.03 -11.38 -8.70
N CYS A 68 13.60 -11.79 -7.51
CA CYS A 68 14.45 -11.75 -6.33
C CYS A 68 15.43 -12.94 -6.30
N PRO A 69 16.75 -12.72 -6.44
CA PRO A 69 17.72 -13.81 -6.52
C PRO A 69 17.91 -14.56 -5.21
N THR A 70 17.56 -13.93 -4.07
CA THR A 70 17.68 -14.54 -2.74
C THR A 70 16.35 -15.03 -2.19
N ASN A 71 15.27 -14.94 -2.98
CA ASN A 71 13.91 -15.28 -2.55
C ASN A 71 13.49 -14.59 -1.24
N CYS A 72 14.05 -13.40 -0.96
CA CYS A 72 13.71 -12.69 0.27
C CYS A 72 12.29 -12.08 0.26
N ILE A 73 11.61 -12.05 -0.89
CA ILE A 73 10.22 -11.58 -1.02
C ILE A 73 9.30 -12.79 -1.14
N TYR A 74 8.20 -12.78 -0.42
CA TYR A 74 7.28 -13.92 -0.36
C TYR A 74 5.84 -13.46 -0.09
N HIS A 75 4.88 -14.35 -0.35
CA HIS A 75 3.49 -14.16 0.02
C HIS A 75 3.17 -14.79 1.37
N THR A 76 2.35 -14.11 2.15
CA THR A 76 1.68 -14.71 3.31
C THR A 76 0.40 -15.43 2.87
N ALA A 77 -0.19 -16.22 3.76
CA ALA A 77 -1.42 -16.97 3.48
C ALA A 77 -2.62 -16.07 3.14
N ASP A 78 -2.65 -14.86 3.67
CA ASP A 78 -3.65 -13.82 3.43
C ASP A 78 -3.31 -12.88 2.26
N GLY A 79 -2.32 -13.24 1.45
CA GLY A 79 -1.95 -12.57 0.20
C GLY A 79 -1.20 -11.25 0.37
N ILE A 80 -0.63 -10.98 1.55
CA ILE A 80 0.30 -9.88 1.76
C ILE A 80 1.66 -10.27 1.18
N VAL A 81 2.28 -9.38 0.40
CA VAL A 81 3.67 -9.56 -0.04
C VAL A 81 4.58 -9.00 1.03
N LEU A 82 5.32 -9.84 1.70
CA LEU A 82 6.33 -9.47 2.70
C LEU A 82 7.75 -9.65 2.17
N HIS A 83 8.73 -9.31 3.00
CA HIS A 83 10.14 -9.46 2.67
C HIS A 83 10.96 -9.73 3.92
N ASN A 84 12.01 -10.53 3.77
CA ASN A 84 13.00 -10.78 4.81
C ASN A 84 14.24 -9.91 4.54
N LYS A 85 14.49 -8.93 5.42
CA LYS A 85 15.64 -8.02 5.28
C LYS A 85 16.97 -8.73 5.52
N ASP A 86 17.01 -9.80 6.31
CA ASP A 86 18.26 -10.50 6.60
C ASP A 86 18.76 -11.27 5.37
N GLN A 87 17.84 -11.76 4.52
CA GLN A 87 18.16 -12.40 3.24
C GLN A 87 18.40 -11.41 2.09
N CYS A 88 17.97 -10.15 2.24
CA CYS A 88 18.09 -9.16 1.19
C CYS A 88 19.55 -8.73 0.99
N ILE A 89 20.05 -8.78 -0.24
CA ILE A 89 21.41 -8.34 -0.62
C ILE A 89 21.47 -6.92 -1.21
N GLY A 90 20.31 -6.21 -1.29
CA GLY A 90 20.28 -4.83 -1.80
C GLY A 90 20.49 -4.70 -3.32
N CYS A 91 20.30 -5.75 -4.12
CA CYS A 91 20.57 -5.75 -5.56
C CYS A 91 19.70 -4.78 -6.40
N GLY A 92 18.50 -4.45 -5.93
CA GLY A 92 17.61 -3.49 -6.58
C GLY A 92 16.68 -4.04 -7.67
N TYR A 93 16.77 -5.31 -8.06
CA TYR A 93 15.94 -5.89 -9.13
C TYR A 93 14.45 -5.73 -8.87
N CYS A 94 14.01 -5.88 -7.63
CA CYS A 94 12.62 -5.68 -7.25
C CYS A 94 12.11 -4.25 -7.50
N SER A 95 12.98 -3.23 -7.41
CA SER A 95 12.62 -1.85 -7.73
C SER A 95 12.39 -1.64 -9.22
N TYR A 96 13.23 -2.23 -10.07
CA TYR A 96 13.05 -2.18 -11.53
C TYR A 96 11.83 -2.98 -12.01
N ALA A 97 11.54 -4.10 -11.37
CA ALA A 97 10.40 -4.94 -11.75
C ALA A 97 9.04 -4.39 -11.28
N CYS A 98 9.01 -3.49 -10.28
CA CYS A 98 7.77 -2.99 -9.72
C CYS A 98 7.24 -1.79 -10.51
N PRO A 99 6.06 -1.89 -11.19
CA PRO A 99 5.50 -0.78 -11.95
C PRO A 99 5.02 0.39 -11.06
N PHE A 100 4.88 0.15 -9.76
CA PHE A 100 4.41 1.14 -8.79
C PHE A 100 5.54 1.81 -7.99
N GLY A 101 6.80 1.42 -8.20
CA GLY A 101 7.94 1.94 -7.45
C GLY A 101 7.86 1.70 -5.94
N ALA A 102 7.23 0.59 -5.52
CA ALA A 102 7.02 0.32 -4.10
C ALA A 102 8.29 -0.12 -3.34
N PRO A 103 9.17 -0.98 -3.87
CA PRO A 103 10.44 -1.28 -3.25
C PRO A 103 11.38 -0.08 -3.28
N GLN A 104 11.87 0.32 -2.12
CA GLN A 104 12.77 1.45 -1.94
C GLN A 104 14.00 1.00 -1.14
N PHE A 105 15.06 1.78 -1.21
CA PHE A 105 16.30 1.49 -0.52
C PHE A 105 16.71 2.74 0.26
N PRO A 106 16.88 2.64 1.59
CA PRO A 106 17.41 3.76 2.35
C PRO A 106 18.85 4.07 1.87
N GLU A 107 19.15 5.34 1.72
CA GLU A 107 20.51 5.79 1.43
C GLU A 107 21.33 5.69 2.73
N THR A 108 22.27 4.78 2.76
CA THR A 108 23.19 4.60 3.89
C THR A 108 24.63 4.79 3.44
N GLY A 109 25.30 5.86 3.93
CA GLY A 109 26.73 6.10 3.75
C GLY A 109 27.12 6.97 2.57
N LEU A 110 28.42 7.36 2.54
CA LEU A 110 29.00 8.36 1.65
C LEU A 110 29.10 7.94 0.17
N PHE A 111 28.90 6.68 -0.17
CA PHE A 111 29.10 6.13 -1.51
C PHE A 111 27.86 5.40 -2.06
N ALA A 112 26.68 5.90 -1.77
CA ALA A 112 25.42 5.33 -2.29
C ALA A 112 25.28 3.80 -2.04
N HIS A 113 25.75 3.31 -0.90
CA HIS A 113 25.48 1.94 -0.48
C HIS A 113 23.99 1.76 -0.34
N ARG A 114 23.40 1.00 -1.25
CA ARG A 114 22.00 0.60 -1.14
C ARG A 114 21.85 -0.25 0.11
N GLY A 115 21.03 0.23 1.05
CA GLY A 115 20.65 -0.56 2.20
C GLY A 115 19.76 -1.77 1.82
N LYS A 116 19.26 -2.45 2.80
CA LYS A 116 18.25 -3.50 2.61
C LYS A 116 16.95 -2.89 2.07
N MET A 117 16.28 -3.60 1.16
CA MET A 117 15.01 -3.17 0.58
C MET A 117 13.96 -2.91 1.66
N ASP A 118 13.23 -1.83 1.51
CA ASP A 118 12.07 -1.49 2.33
C ASP A 118 10.84 -1.23 1.44
N LYS A 119 9.68 -1.62 1.90
CA LYS A 119 8.39 -1.36 1.27
C LYS A 119 7.26 -1.53 2.28
N CYS A 120 6.04 -1.15 1.90
CA CYS A 120 4.86 -1.41 2.71
C CYS A 120 4.74 -2.90 3.09
N THR A 121 4.54 -3.18 4.38
CA THR A 121 4.31 -4.51 4.94
C THR A 121 2.83 -4.76 5.26
N PHE A 122 1.93 -3.88 4.85
CA PHE A 122 0.52 -3.87 5.28
C PHE A 122 0.35 -3.71 6.80
N CYS A 123 1.37 -3.23 7.49
CA CYS A 123 1.51 -3.24 8.96
C CYS A 123 1.36 -4.65 9.54
N ALA A 124 1.86 -5.67 8.84
CA ALA A 124 1.87 -7.06 9.28
C ALA A 124 3.23 -7.48 9.89
N GLY A 125 4.15 -6.52 10.11
CA GLY A 125 5.48 -6.83 10.65
C GLY A 125 6.39 -7.53 9.64
N GLY A 126 7.28 -8.35 10.16
CA GLY A 126 8.29 -9.12 9.42
C GLY A 126 7.95 -10.60 9.26
N PRO A 127 8.95 -11.42 8.85
CA PRO A 127 8.77 -12.85 8.63
C PRO A 127 8.56 -13.64 9.92
N GLU A 128 9.13 -13.17 11.01
CA GLU A 128 9.04 -13.83 12.31
C GLU A 128 8.02 -13.13 13.20
N PRO A 129 7.29 -13.87 14.05
CA PRO A 129 6.36 -13.30 15.01
C PRO A 129 7.04 -12.60 16.19
N ASP A 130 8.33 -12.32 16.08
CA ASP A 130 9.13 -11.64 17.10
C ASP A 130 8.62 -10.19 17.29
N THR A 131 8.43 -9.82 18.54
CA THR A 131 8.03 -8.47 18.95
C THR A 131 9.19 -7.65 19.51
N SER A 132 10.43 -8.08 19.29
CA SER A 132 11.62 -7.38 19.75
C SER A 132 11.76 -5.99 19.13
N GLU A 133 12.49 -5.12 19.79
CA GLU A 133 12.83 -3.79 19.26
C GLU A 133 13.64 -3.90 17.95
N ALA A 134 14.46 -4.92 17.81
CA ALA A 134 15.23 -5.16 16.60
C ALA A 134 14.33 -5.49 15.41
N GLU A 135 13.30 -6.28 15.60
CA GLU A 135 12.34 -6.64 14.57
C GLU A 135 11.44 -5.44 14.22
N PHE A 136 11.03 -4.67 15.22
CA PHE A 136 10.29 -3.42 15.02
C PHE A 136 11.09 -2.43 14.15
N LYS A 137 12.37 -2.23 14.41
CA LYS A 137 13.24 -1.36 13.60
C LYS A 137 13.38 -1.83 12.15
N LYS A 138 13.30 -3.13 11.91
CA LYS A 138 13.36 -3.70 10.55
C LYS A 138 12.08 -3.50 9.77
N TYR A 139 10.93 -3.78 10.36
CA TYR A 139 9.66 -3.94 9.61
C TYR A 139 8.54 -3.02 10.06
N GLY A 140 8.62 -2.46 11.25
CA GLY A 140 7.54 -1.74 11.93
C GLY A 140 6.63 -2.68 12.71
N ARG A 141 5.57 -2.12 13.28
CA ARG A 141 4.64 -2.82 14.16
C ARG A 141 3.75 -3.80 13.40
N ASN A 142 3.45 -4.94 14.01
CA ASN A 142 2.47 -5.88 13.51
C ASN A 142 1.07 -5.56 14.04
N ARG A 143 0.39 -4.59 13.40
CA ARG A 143 -0.97 -4.17 13.76
C ARG A 143 -2.04 -5.19 13.37
N ILE A 144 -1.80 -5.92 12.30
CA ILE A 144 -2.75 -6.94 11.81
C ILE A 144 -2.90 -8.06 12.84
N ALA A 145 -1.82 -8.49 13.46
CA ALA A 145 -1.88 -9.47 14.55
C ALA A 145 -2.64 -8.96 15.79
N GLU A 146 -2.69 -7.63 15.98
CA GLU A 146 -3.48 -6.98 17.02
C GLU A 146 -4.96 -6.76 16.62
N GLY A 147 -5.38 -7.25 15.45
CA GLY A 147 -6.74 -7.02 14.93
C GLY A 147 -7.02 -5.59 14.48
N LYS A 148 -5.97 -4.77 14.29
CA LYS A 148 -6.08 -3.37 13.88
C LYS A 148 -5.89 -3.20 12.38
N LEU A 149 -6.47 -2.15 11.82
CA LEU A 149 -6.19 -1.75 10.45
C LEU A 149 -4.76 -1.22 10.29
N PRO A 150 -4.18 -1.26 9.07
CA PRO A 150 -2.97 -0.52 8.78
C PRO A 150 -3.12 0.96 9.18
N ALA A 151 -2.09 1.53 9.82
CA ALA A 151 -2.14 2.89 10.40
C ALA A 151 -2.60 3.94 9.38
N CYS A 152 -2.15 3.83 8.14
CA CYS A 152 -2.51 4.76 7.07
C CYS A 152 -4.01 4.74 6.71
N ALA A 153 -4.68 3.61 6.81
CA ALA A 153 -6.12 3.50 6.57
C ALA A 153 -6.93 3.95 7.79
N GLU A 154 -6.48 3.57 8.98
CA GLU A 154 -7.11 3.95 10.23
C GLU A 154 -7.12 5.47 10.43
N GLN A 155 -5.99 6.14 10.16
CA GLN A 155 -5.81 7.58 10.31
C GLN A 155 -6.31 8.40 9.11
N CYS A 156 -6.85 7.79 8.09
CA CYS A 156 -7.41 8.52 6.96
C CYS A 156 -8.66 9.28 7.39
N ALA A 157 -8.58 10.62 7.45
CA ALA A 157 -9.63 11.49 7.97
C ALA A 157 -10.94 11.35 7.17
N THR A 158 -10.84 11.30 5.85
CA THR A 158 -12.00 11.18 4.94
C THR A 158 -12.42 9.73 4.69
N LYS A 159 -11.67 8.76 5.24
CA LYS A 159 -11.84 7.33 4.93
C LYS A 159 -11.77 7.00 3.44
N ALA A 160 -11.01 7.81 2.70
CA ALA A 160 -10.70 7.56 1.30
C ALA A 160 -9.90 6.25 1.13
N LEU A 161 -8.96 5.99 2.04
CA LEU A 161 -8.14 4.79 2.02
C LEU A 161 -8.81 3.65 2.79
N LEU A 162 -9.24 2.63 2.08
CA LEU A 162 -9.75 1.38 2.64
C LEU A 162 -8.63 0.34 2.67
N ALA A 163 -8.60 -0.48 3.72
CA ALA A 163 -7.66 -1.59 3.85
C ALA A 163 -8.35 -2.76 4.56
N GLY A 164 -8.08 -3.97 4.12
CA GLY A 164 -8.67 -5.18 4.70
C GLY A 164 -8.85 -6.27 3.65
N ASP A 165 -9.78 -7.19 3.93
CA ASP A 165 -10.16 -8.22 2.98
C ASP A 165 -10.73 -7.62 1.69
N ALA A 166 -10.22 -8.08 0.56
CA ALA A 166 -10.54 -7.51 -0.76
C ALA A 166 -12.04 -7.56 -1.09
N ALA A 167 -12.74 -8.60 -0.65
CA ALA A 167 -14.18 -8.71 -0.89
C ALA A 167 -14.94 -7.68 -0.07
N GLN A 168 -14.60 -7.54 1.21
CA GLN A 168 -15.26 -6.59 2.11
C GLN A 168 -15.02 -5.13 1.69
N ILE A 169 -13.77 -4.75 1.44
CA ILE A 169 -13.48 -3.36 1.03
C ILE A 169 -13.99 -3.06 -0.37
N GLY A 170 -14.05 -4.06 -1.26
CA GLY A 170 -14.65 -3.95 -2.58
C GLY A 170 -16.16 -3.68 -2.50
N GLU A 171 -16.85 -4.34 -1.60
CA GLU A 171 -18.28 -4.10 -1.34
C GLU A 171 -18.55 -2.68 -0.83
N ILE A 172 -17.78 -2.24 0.17
CA ILE A 172 -17.87 -0.87 0.70
C ILE A 172 -17.63 0.16 -0.42
N TYR A 173 -16.64 -0.09 -1.28
CA TYR A 173 -16.34 0.83 -2.37
C TYR A 173 -17.45 0.85 -3.42
N ARG A 174 -17.98 -0.31 -3.80
CA ARG A 174 -19.12 -0.42 -4.73
C ARG A 174 -20.34 0.35 -4.22
N GLU A 175 -20.71 0.15 -2.97
CA GLU A 175 -21.82 0.89 -2.34
C GLU A 175 -21.63 2.41 -2.39
N ARG A 176 -20.39 2.87 -2.19
CA ARG A 176 -20.07 4.31 -2.31
C ARG A 176 -20.25 4.83 -3.74
N VAL A 177 -19.80 4.07 -4.73
CA VAL A 177 -19.96 4.45 -6.15
C VAL A 177 -21.43 4.48 -6.53
N ASP A 178 -22.22 3.47 -6.15
CA ASP A 178 -23.65 3.39 -6.41
C ASP A 178 -24.41 4.58 -5.78
N THR A 179 -24.02 4.97 -4.57
CA THR A 179 -24.66 6.09 -3.84
C THR A 179 -24.37 7.44 -4.50
N ARG A 180 -23.18 7.62 -5.07
CA ARG A 180 -22.80 8.86 -5.77
C ARG A 180 -23.58 9.06 -7.06
N GLY A 181 -23.81 8.00 -7.79
CA GLY A 181 -24.55 8.00 -9.04
C GLY A 181 -23.77 8.52 -10.27
N TYR A 182 -22.82 9.43 -10.11
CA TYR A 182 -22.01 9.98 -11.23
C TYR A 182 -20.59 9.40 -11.32
N GLY A 183 -20.07 8.85 -10.25
CA GLY A 183 -18.74 8.20 -10.25
C GLY A 183 -18.65 7.02 -11.21
N ALA A 184 -19.76 6.38 -11.50
CA ALA A 184 -19.86 5.30 -12.46
C ALA A 184 -19.61 5.75 -13.91
N GLU A 185 -19.94 6.98 -14.26
CA GLU A 185 -19.75 7.57 -15.59
C GLU A 185 -18.26 7.65 -15.95
N LEU A 186 -17.45 8.10 -15.00
CA LEU A 186 -15.99 8.21 -15.18
C LEU A 186 -15.29 6.87 -15.38
N TRP A 187 -15.92 5.77 -14.95
CA TRP A 187 -15.37 4.42 -15.08
C TRP A 187 -15.93 3.66 -16.29
N GLY A 188 -16.73 4.32 -17.14
CA GLY A 188 -17.36 3.69 -18.29
C GLY A 188 -18.53 2.77 -17.94
N TRP A 189 -19.06 2.88 -16.73
CA TRP A 189 -20.18 2.05 -16.24
C TRP A 189 -21.53 2.78 -16.26
N GLU A 190 -21.57 3.96 -16.85
CA GLU A 190 -22.76 4.81 -16.96
C GLU A 190 -23.99 4.02 -17.42
N ILE A 191 -23.85 3.16 -18.44
CA ILE A 191 -24.95 2.34 -18.98
C ILE A 191 -25.46 1.34 -17.97
N ALA A 192 -24.59 0.83 -17.09
CA ALA A 192 -24.98 -0.19 -16.09
C ALA A 192 -25.70 0.43 -14.88
N TYR A 193 -25.27 1.62 -14.43
CA TYR A 193 -25.73 2.22 -13.17
C TYR A 193 -26.75 3.34 -13.34
N ASN A 194 -26.83 4.00 -14.50
CA ASN A 194 -27.75 5.11 -14.74
C ASN A 194 -29.06 4.71 -15.48
N ARG A 195 -29.35 3.42 -15.65
CA ARG A 195 -30.56 2.94 -16.37
C ARG A 195 -31.90 3.40 -15.77
N GLY A 196 -31.91 4.05 -14.63
CA GLY A 196 -33.12 4.52 -13.96
C GLY A 196 -33.28 6.02 -13.81
N LYS A 197 -32.27 6.82 -14.20
CA LYS A 197 -32.33 8.29 -14.12
C LYS A 197 -32.51 8.89 -15.52
N LYS A 198 -33.74 8.89 -16.00
CA LYS A 198 -34.22 9.78 -17.05
C LYS A 198 -35.22 10.76 -16.44
#